data_caf7b94e9bfa85e38dd58a395d8402d1
#
_entry.id   caf7b94e9bfa85e38dd58a395d8402d1
#
_cell.length_a   1.000
_cell.length_b   1.000
_cell.length_c   1.000
_cell.angle_alpha   90.00
_cell.angle_beta   90.00
_cell.angle_gamma   90.00
#
_symmetry.space_group_name_H-M   'P 1'
#
loop_
_entity.id
_entity.type
_entity.pdbx_description
1 polymer ?
#
loop_
_entity_poly.entity_id
_entity_poly.type
_entity_poly.pdbx_seq_one_letter_code
_entity_poly.pdbx_strand_id
1 'polypeptide(L)'
;SFARVSGEVIHGDNLNFFIGTAENCAMVYNNFTFVTYENPGDIYQLEGKNIPIKINGAEVTAEVISISPFLIGHRVSFSLGKFPTKEYIYFLKEFYDEFQKYEIEIIDGIDFKASKYFDITTNNWKLDKLVPSVLEASKLCKEMSHKNL
;
A
#
# COMPACT_ATOMS: atom_id res chain seq x y z
N SER A 1 14.60 5.28 3.33
CA SER A 1 14.56 3.88 2.86
C SER A 1 13.20 3.49 2.35
N PHE A 2 13.18 2.50 1.56
CA PHE A 2 12.00 2.14 0.78
C PHE A 2 11.91 0.62 0.65
N ALA A 3 10.74 0.06 0.89
CA ALA A 3 10.43 -1.33 0.60
C ALA A 3 9.21 -1.40 -0.32
N ARG A 4 9.30 -2.22 -1.34
CA ARG A 4 8.21 -2.49 -2.28
C ARG A 4 8.01 -4.00 -2.36
N VAL A 5 6.80 -4.46 -2.07
CA VAL A 5 6.46 -5.87 -2.11
C VAL A 5 5.34 -6.09 -3.13
N SER A 6 5.59 -6.94 -4.11
CA SER A 6 4.60 -7.30 -5.13
C SER A 6 3.52 -8.20 -4.55
N GLY A 7 2.28 -7.99 -4.99
CA GLY A 7 1.15 -8.83 -4.60
C GLY A 7 1.26 -10.25 -5.15
N GLU A 8 0.60 -11.19 -4.49
CA GLU A 8 0.59 -12.60 -4.91
C GLU A 8 -0.18 -12.80 -6.22
N VAL A 9 -1.21 -11.99 -6.48
CA VAL A 9 -1.84 -11.94 -7.79
C VAL A 9 -0.91 -11.16 -8.73
N ILE A 10 -0.48 -11.79 -9.81
CA ILE A 10 0.45 -11.17 -10.77
C ILE A 10 -0.31 -10.19 -11.66
N HIS A 11 -0.30 -8.92 -11.26
CA HIS A 11 -1.00 -7.83 -11.95
C HIS A 11 -0.27 -6.49 -11.88
N GLY A 12 0.91 -6.44 -11.26
CA GLY A 12 1.69 -5.22 -11.07
C GLY A 12 1.38 -4.45 -9.80
N ASP A 13 0.53 -4.99 -8.93
CA ASP A 13 0.16 -4.33 -7.68
C ASP A 13 1.30 -4.42 -6.66
N ASN A 14 1.46 -3.35 -5.87
CA ASN A 14 2.53 -3.25 -4.87
C ASN A 14 2.01 -2.71 -3.55
N LEU A 15 2.61 -3.17 -2.48
CA LEU A 15 2.51 -2.55 -1.15
C LEU A 15 3.86 -1.89 -0.84
N ASN A 16 3.83 -0.63 -0.47
CA ASN A 16 5.02 0.22 -0.35
C ASN A 16 5.18 0.79 1.05
N PHE A 17 6.43 0.84 1.52
CA PHE A 17 6.80 1.39 2.83
C PHE A 17 7.97 2.34 2.65
N PHE A 18 7.78 3.59 3.10
CA PHE A 18 8.82 4.62 3.08
C PHE A 18 9.18 4.99 4.51
N ILE A 19 10.47 4.89 4.83
CA ILE A 19 11.01 5.27 6.14
C ILE A 19 12.11 6.29 5.89
N GLY A 20 11.86 7.54 6.30
CA GLY A 20 12.73 8.66 5.95
C GLY A 20 13.73 9.02 7.02
N THR A 21 14.96 9.39 6.59
CA THR A 21 16.02 9.88 7.47
C THR A 21 15.69 11.24 8.07
N ALA A 22 14.89 12.05 7.36
CA ALA A 22 14.45 13.37 7.85
C ALA A 22 13.67 13.30 9.17
N GLU A 23 13.03 12.15 9.44
CA GLU A 23 12.29 11.90 10.67
C GLU A 23 13.02 10.90 11.58
N ASN A 24 14.32 10.75 11.42
CA ASN A 24 15.18 9.84 12.18
C ASN A 24 14.67 8.38 12.15
N CYS A 25 14.07 7.97 11.02
CA CYS A 25 13.49 6.64 10.84
C CYS A 25 12.35 6.31 11.81
N ALA A 26 11.79 7.32 12.47
CA ALA A 26 10.75 7.13 13.48
C ALA A 26 9.36 6.86 12.90
N MET A 27 9.14 7.24 11.64
CA MET A 27 7.84 7.12 11.00
C MET A 27 7.95 6.28 9.73
N VAL A 28 6.93 5.45 9.49
CA VAL A 28 6.75 4.72 8.24
C VAL A 28 5.51 5.28 7.52
N TYR A 29 5.69 5.63 6.26
CA TYR A 29 4.60 6.00 5.36
C TYR A 29 4.24 4.77 4.53
N ASN A 30 2.99 4.32 4.65
CA ASN A 30 2.51 3.12 3.98
C ASN A 30 1.50 3.51 2.89
N ASN A 31 1.72 3.00 1.69
CA ASN A 31 0.76 3.11 0.60
C ASN A 31 0.72 1.82 -0.21
N PHE A 32 -0.27 1.71 -1.09
CA PHE A 32 -0.35 0.61 -2.03
C PHE A 32 -0.73 1.12 -3.41
N THR A 33 -0.38 0.35 -4.42
CA THR A 33 -0.68 0.65 -5.81
C THR A 33 -1.39 -0.53 -6.44
N PHE A 34 -2.53 -0.25 -7.07
CA PHE A 34 -3.21 -1.22 -7.94
C PHE A 34 -3.06 -0.77 -9.40
N VAL A 35 -2.65 -1.71 -10.24
CA VAL A 35 -2.67 -1.52 -11.69
C VAL A 35 -4.07 -1.89 -12.19
N THR A 36 -4.58 -1.12 -13.14
CA THR A 36 -5.85 -1.44 -13.80
C THR A 36 -5.73 -1.25 -15.30
N TYR A 37 -6.36 -2.14 -16.05
CA TYR A 37 -6.51 -2.05 -17.50
C TYR A 37 -7.92 -1.65 -17.93
N GLU A 38 -8.80 -1.38 -16.96
CA GLU A 38 -10.02 -0.63 -17.22
C GLU A 38 -9.64 0.83 -17.51
N ASN A 39 -10.23 1.42 -18.54
CA ASN A 39 -9.89 2.78 -18.96
C ASN A 39 -11.14 3.66 -19.02
N PRO A 40 -11.87 3.88 -17.91
CA PRO A 40 -12.99 4.81 -17.93
C PRO A 40 -12.45 6.24 -18.09
N GLY A 41 -13.16 7.05 -18.89
CA GLY A 41 -12.74 8.41 -19.20
C GLY A 41 -12.59 9.33 -17.98
N ASP A 42 -13.19 8.97 -16.85
CA ASP A 42 -13.20 9.76 -15.63
C ASP A 42 -12.25 9.22 -14.54
N ILE A 43 -11.33 8.31 -14.87
CA ILE A 43 -10.45 7.69 -13.86
C ILE A 43 -9.66 8.71 -13.05
N TYR A 44 -9.16 9.79 -13.71
CA TYR A 44 -8.38 10.82 -13.02
C TYR A 44 -9.19 11.62 -12.00
N GLN A 45 -10.51 11.57 -12.07
CA GLN A 45 -11.38 12.21 -11.06
C GLN A 45 -11.31 11.52 -9.70
N LEU A 46 -10.76 10.31 -9.64
CA LEU A 46 -10.55 9.60 -8.37
C LEU A 46 -9.46 10.24 -7.50
N GLU A 47 -8.53 11.00 -8.09
CA GLU A 47 -7.45 11.64 -7.33
C GLU A 47 -8.02 12.52 -6.21
N GLY A 48 -7.49 12.34 -4.99
CA GLY A 48 -7.94 13.06 -3.80
C GLY A 48 -9.18 12.49 -3.14
N LYS A 49 -9.84 11.50 -3.74
CA LYS A 49 -11.02 10.86 -3.14
C LYS A 49 -10.65 9.75 -2.19
N ASN A 50 -11.48 9.58 -1.17
CA ASN A 50 -11.40 8.45 -0.24
C ASN A 50 -12.24 7.30 -0.81
N ILE A 51 -11.59 6.19 -1.06
CA ILE A 51 -12.19 5.00 -1.66
C ILE A 51 -12.39 3.94 -0.57
N PRO A 52 -13.56 3.30 -0.50
CA PRO A 52 -13.79 2.23 0.47
C PRO A 52 -13.00 0.99 0.09
N ILE A 53 -12.32 0.42 1.07
CA ILE A 53 -11.55 -0.81 0.91
C ILE A 53 -11.79 -1.71 2.11
N LYS A 54 -11.40 -2.98 1.99
CA LYS A 54 -11.30 -3.89 3.12
C LYS A 54 -9.86 -4.35 3.28
N ILE A 55 -9.38 -4.36 4.51
CA ILE A 55 -8.11 -4.97 4.88
C ILE A 55 -8.45 -6.17 5.75
N ASN A 56 -8.20 -7.37 5.23
CA ASN A 56 -8.58 -8.64 5.86
C ASN A 56 -10.03 -8.64 6.36
N GLY A 57 -10.92 -8.12 5.51
CA GLY A 57 -12.36 -8.07 5.78
C GLY A 57 -12.84 -6.88 6.59
N ALA A 58 -11.96 -6.08 7.18
CA ALA A 58 -12.33 -4.87 7.92
C ALA A 58 -12.44 -3.67 6.98
N GLU A 59 -13.56 -2.97 7.00
CA GLU A 59 -13.78 -1.80 6.16
C GLU A 59 -13.01 -0.59 6.67
N VAL A 60 -12.26 0.05 5.76
CA VAL A 60 -11.58 1.32 5.98
C VAL A 60 -11.64 2.13 4.68
N THR A 61 -11.15 3.36 4.69
CA THR A 61 -11.01 4.15 3.48
C THR A 61 -9.54 4.42 3.19
N ALA A 62 -9.21 4.56 1.90
CA ALA A 62 -7.87 4.95 1.47
C ALA A 62 -7.99 6.09 0.47
N GLU A 63 -7.16 7.12 0.64
CA GLU A 63 -7.14 8.26 -0.26
C GLU A 63 -6.34 7.92 -1.52
N VAL A 64 -6.90 8.22 -2.68
CA VAL A 64 -6.16 8.13 -3.94
C VAL A 64 -5.19 9.30 -4.02
N ILE A 65 -3.89 9.01 -4.00
CA ILE A 65 -2.84 10.05 -3.99
C ILE A 65 -2.27 10.34 -5.37
N SER A 66 -2.29 9.37 -6.28
CA SER A 66 -1.83 9.60 -7.66
C SER A 66 -2.40 8.57 -8.62
N ILE A 67 -2.56 8.98 -9.86
CA ILE A 67 -2.91 8.10 -10.98
C ILE A 67 -1.97 8.45 -12.11
N SER A 68 -1.32 7.43 -12.68
CA SER A 68 -0.40 7.63 -13.80
C SER A 68 -0.61 6.54 -14.88
N PRO A 69 -0.31 6.88 -16.15
CA PRO A 69 -0.35 5.87 -17.19
C PRO A 69 0.63 4.72 -16.93
N PHE A 70 0.23 3.50 -17.23
CA PHE A 70 1.07 2.33 -17.13
C PHE A 70 0.68 1.32 -18.21
N LEU A 71 1.60 1.07 -19.18
CA LEU A 71 1.31 0.26 -20.34
C LEU A 71 0.05 0.77 -21.05
N ILE A 72 -0.97 -0.09 -21.21
CA ILE A 72 -2.26 0.28 -21.82
C ILE A 72 -3.31 0.66 -20.78
N GLY A 73 -2.92 0.77 -19.52
CA GLY A 73 -3.80 1.08 -18.39
C GLY A 73 -3.23 2.16 -17.49
N HIS A 74 -3.47 2.00 -16.19
CA HIS A 74 -3.10 2.99 -15.18
C HIS A 74 -2.57 2.34 -13.91
N ARG A 75 -1.68 3.06 -13.22
CA ARG A 75 -1.33 2.81 -11.83
C ARG A 75 -2.12 3.76 -10.95
N VAL A 76 -2.83 3.21 -9.98
CA VAL A 76 -3.58 3.98 -9.00
C VAL A 76 -2.96 3.74 -7.64
N SER A 77 -2.43 4.81 -7.03
CA SER A 77 -1.76 4.74 -5.72
C SER A 77 -2.64 5.32 -4.64
N PHE A 78 -2.69 4.61 -3.50
CA PHE A 78 -3.54 4.92 -2.35
C PHE A 78 -2.68 5.08 -1.11
N SER A 79 -3.02 6.05 -0.25
CA SER A 79 -2.39 6.19 1.05
C SER A 79 -3.11 5.36 2.11
N LEU A 80 -2.36 4.57 2.86
CA LEU A 80 -2.85 3.91 4.08
C LEU A 80 -2.50 4.71 5.33
N GLY A 81 -1.61 5.70 5.22
CA GLY A 81 -1.26 6.60 6.29
C GLY A 81 0.20 6.54 6.72
N LYS A 82 0.48 7.27 7.77
CA LYS A 82 1.81 7.42 8.37
C LYS A 82 1.75 6.97 9.82
N PHE A 83 2.67 6.12 10.22
CA PHE A 83 2.64 5.46 11.53
C PHE A 83 4.02 5.48 12.18
N PRO A 84 4.10 5.49 13.53
CA PRO A 84 5.37 5.25 14.20
C PRO A 84 5.95 3.89 13.81
N THR A 85 7.22 3.86 13.41
CA THR A 85 7.86 2.66 12.84
C THR A 85 7.81 1.47 13.80
N LYS A 86 8.13 1.67 15.08
CA LYS A 86 8.12 0.58 16.07
C LYS A 86 6.73 -0.02 16.25
N GLU A 87 5.71 0.83 16.36
CA GLU A 87 4.32 0.41 16.53
C GLU A 87 3.83 -0.31 15.30
N TYR A 88 4.21 0.16 14.12
CA TYR A 88 3.80 -0.46 12.86
C TYR A 88 4.42 -1.85 12.68
N ILE A 89 5.72 -2.01 12.98
CA ILE A 89 6.39 -3.31 12.94
C ILE A 89 5.75 -4.27 13.94
N TYR A 90 5.44 -3.81 15.15
CA TYR A 90 4.75 -4.61 16.14
C TYR A 90 3.36 -5.04 15.66
N PHE A 91 2.63 -4.12 15.07
CA PHE A 91 1.32 -4.39 14.45
C PHE A 91 1.43 -5.48 13.38
N LEU A 92 2.42 -5.41 12.50
CA LEU A 92 2.61 -6.43 11.46
C LEU A 92 2.95 -7.80 12.06
N LYS A 93 3.73 -7.85 13.13
CA LYS A 93 4.06 -9.09 13.83
C LYS A 93 2.84 -9.73 14.48
N GLU A 94 2.01 -8.93 15.16
CA GLU A 94 0.74 -9.40 15.72
C GLU A 94 -0.20 -9.87 14.63
N PHE A 95 -0.24 -9.15 13.52
CA PHE A 95 -1.04 -9.50 12.36
C PHE A 95 -0.59 -10.82 11.75
N TYR A 96 0.72 -11.07 11.72
CA TYR A 96 1.31 -12.34 11.28
C TYR A 96 0.86 -13.52 12.16
N ASP A 97 0.78 -13.31 13.47
CA ASP A 97 0.35 -14.34 14.40
C ASP A 97 -1.13 -14.70 14.25
N GLU A 98 -1.95 -13.74 13.84
CA GLU A 98 -3.40 -13.92 13.66
C GLU A 98 -3.78 -14.35 12.24
N PHE A 99 -3.13 -13.78 11.23
CA PHE A 99 -3.40 -14.00 9.81
C PHE A 99 -2.13 -14.46 9.10
N GLN A 100 -2.28 -15.22 8.02
CA GLN A 100 -1.14 -15.63 7.19
C GLN A 100 -0.89 -14.69 6.04
N LYS A 101 -1.86 -13.88 5.68
CA LYS A 101 -1.78 -12.93 4.55
C LYS A 101 -2.35 -11.57 4.93
N TYR A 102 -1.86 -10.56 4.24
CA TYR A 102 -2.40 -9.21 4.26
C TYR A 102 -3.18 -9.03 2.95
N GLU A 103 -4.50 -8.87 3.04
CA GLU A 103 -5.36 -8.77 1.87
C GLU A 103 -6.01 -7.41 1.79
N ILE A 104 -5.94 -6.79 0.60
CA ILE A 104 -6.62 -5.53 0.30
C ILE A 104 -7.65 -5.81 -0.79
N GLU A 105 -8.89 -5.39 -0.55
CA GLU A 105 -9.99 -5.46 -1.50
C GLU A 105 -10.59 -4.07 -1.68
N ILE A 106 -10.67 -3.60 -2.92
CA ILE A 106 -11.38 -2.37 -3.26
C ILE A 106 -12.85 -2.74 -3.41
N ILE A 107 -13.73 -2.09 -2.65
CA ILE A 107 -15.15 -2.42 -2.59
C ILE A 107 -16.01 -1.28 -3.14
N ASP A 108 -17.27 -1.60 -3.43
CA ASP A 108 -18.25 -0.61 -3.85
C ASP A 108 -18.63 0.30 -2.68
N GLY A 109 -18.91 1.55 -2.99
CA GLY A 109 -19.40 2.54 -2.04
C GLY A 109 -20.52 3.37 -2.65
N ILE A 110 -20.93 4.42 -1.95
CA ILE A 110 -21.91 5.38 -2.45
C ILE A 110 -21.30 6.07 -3.67
N ASP A 111 -21.98 5.98 -4.81
CA ASP A 111 -21.56 6.57 -6.08
C ASP A 111 -20.18 6.07 -6.56
N PHE A 112 -19.72 4.93 -6.05
CA PHE A 112 -18.47 4.31 -6.47
C PHE A 112 -18.66 2.83 -6.73
N LYS A 113 -18.37 2.42 -7.95
CA LYS A 113 -18.38 1.00 -8.35
C LYS A 113 -16.96 0.55 -8.66
N ALA A 114 -16.41 -0.34 -7.85
CA ALA A 114 -15.03 -0.80 -7.96
C ALA A 114 -14.72 -1.40 -9.33
N SER A 115 -15.62 -2.20 -9.88
CA SER A 115 -15.40 -2.88 -11.17
C SER A 115 -15.39 -1.93 -12.39
N LYS A 116 -15.88 -0.71 -12.24
CA LYS A 116 -15.77 0.31 -13.30
C LYS A 116 -14.31 0.75 -13.49
N TYR A 117 -13.56 0.80 -12.40
CA TYR A 117 -12.20 1.35 -12.38
C TYR A 117 -11.12 0.29 -12.29
N PHE A 118 -11.41 -0.89 -11.75
CA PHE A 118 -10.43 -1.93 -11.49
C PHE A 118 -10.91 -3.26 -12.07
N ASP A 119 -10.12 -3.81 -12.96
CA ASP A 119 -10.36 -5.14 -13.55
C ASP A 119 -10.11 -6.26 -12.52
N ILE A 120 -9.13 -6.06 -11.64
CA ILE A 120 -8.88 -6.93 -10.49
C ILE A 120 -8.92 -6.06 -9.23
N THR A 121 -9.89 -6.34 -8.34
CA THR A 121 -10.18 -5.52 -7.16
C THR A 121 -9.53 -6.02 -5.88
N THR A 122 -8.90 -7.19 -5.91
CA THR A 122 -8.33 -7.81 -4.70
C THR A 122 -6.93 -8.32 -4.98
N ASN A 123 -6.03 -8.06 -4.04
CA ASN A 123 -4.70 -8.67 -4.03
C ASN A 123 -4.30 -8.95 -2.58
N ASN A 124 -3.27 -9.78 -2.42
CA ASN A 124 -2.80 -10.14 -1.10
C ASN A 124 -1.27 -10.25 -1.09
N TRP A 125 -0.72 -10.11 0.10
CA TRP A 125 0.73 -10.20 0.36
C TRP A 125 0.96 -11.17 1.49
N LYS A 126 1.95 -12.05 1.32
CA LYS A 126 2.36 -12.96 2.38
C LYS A 126 3.05 -12.18 3.48
N LEU A 127 2.61 -12.37 4.72
CA LEU A 127 3.16 -11.64 5.86
C LEU A 127 4.61 -12.03 6.15
N ASP A 128 5.02 -13.25 5.80
CA ASP A 128 6.43 -13.67 5.90
C ASP A 128 7.36 -12.91 4.94
N LYS A 129 6.82 -12.26 3.91
CA LYS A 129 7.55 -11.35 3.03
C LYS A 129 7.50 -9.91 3.54
N LEU A 130 6.36 -9.49 4.09
CA LEU A 130 6.17 -8.09 4.53
C LEU A 130 7.02 -7.74 5.74
N VAL A 131 6.98 -8.55 6.79
CA VAL A 131 7.70 -8.26 8.04
C VAL A 131 9.21 -8.08 7.80
N PRO A 132 9.89 -9.02 7.10
CA PRO A 132 11.31 -8.84 6.81
C PRO A 132 11.59 -7.60 5.95
N SER A 133 10.74 -7.28 4.99
CA SER A 133 10.92 -6.12 4.10
C SER A 133 10.88 -4.80 4.87
N VAL A 134 9.94 -4.64 5.79
CA VAL A 134 9.83 -3.43 6.61
C VAL A 134 10.99 -3.34 7.60
N LEU A 135 11.37 -4.46 8.20
CA LEU A 135 12.54 -4.51 9.11
C LEU A 135 13.82 -4.10 8.38
N GLU A 136 14.04 -4.60 7.16
CA GLU A 136 15.20 -4.25 6.35
C GLU A 136 15.19 -2.76 5.97
N ALA A 137 14.04 -2.22 5.58
CA ALA A 137 13.92 -0.80 5.26
C ALA A 137 14.24 0.07 6.49
N SER A 138 13.77 -0.32 7.67
CA SER A 138 14.08 0.37 8.93
C SER A 138 15.57 0.35 9.23
N LYS A 139 16.20 -0.81 9.08
CA LYS A 139 17.65 -0.99 9.28
C LYS A 139 18.45 -0.11 8.33
N LEU A 140 18.12 -0.15 7.04
CA LEU A 140 18.81 0.67 6.01
C LEU A 140 18.63 2.16 6.29
N CYS A 141 17.47 2.59 6.73
CA CYS A 141 17.22 3.97 7.11
C CYS A 141 18.17 4.42 8.23
N LYS A 142 18.30 3.60 9.28
CA LYS A 142 19.20 3.88 10.41
C LYS A 142 20.66 3.94 10.00
N GLU A 143 21.10 3.03 9.12
CA GLU A 143 22.46 3.03 8.58
C GLU A 143 22.73 4.30 7.77
N MET A 144 21.81 4.74 6.94
CA MET A 144 21.91 5.98 6.17
C MET A 144 21.96 7.20 7.09
N SER A 145 21.19 7.22 8.15
CA SER A 145 21.16 8.29 9.14
C SER A 145 22.52 8.43 9.83
N HIS A 146 23.16 7.32 10.18
CA HIS A 146 24.51 7.31 10.79
C HIS A 146 25.59 7.79 9.84
N LYS A 147 25.49 7.49 8.54
CA LYS A 147 26.46 7.92 7.53
C LYS A 147 26.43 9.43 7.29
N ASN A 148 25.32 10.08 7.55
CA ASN A 148 25.13 11.51 7.33
C ASN A 148 25.52 12.36 8.56
N LEU A 149 26.01 11.72 9.60
CA LEU A 149 26.58 12.39 10.76
C LEU A 149 28.06 12.58 10.54
#